data_b81c3db2fb0d6e9575b3b98daea9ba91
#
_entry.id   b81c3db2fb0d6e9575b3b98daea9ba91
#
_cell.length_a   1.000
_cell.length_b   1.000
_cell.length_c   1.000
_cell.angle_alpha   90.00
_cell.angle_beta   90.00
_cell.angle_gamma   90.00
#
_symmetry.space_group_name_H-M   'P 1'
#
loop_
_entity.id
_entity.type
_entity.pdbx_description
1 polymer ?
#
loop_
_entity_poly.entity_id
_entity_poly.type
_entity_poly.pdbx_seq_one_letter_code
_entity_poly.pdbx_strand_id
1 'polypeptide(L)'
;FPLGVSDSYKILSFSSGNGEACTISDDGNMHIATASLDEILINHDVNFIKMDIEGAEALALIGAKKIIKKCRPILAISYYHKPDDIWEIPLLLEKQCENYKFYLRQHLYNSFESVLYAIPS
;
A
#
# COMPACT_ATOMS: atom_id res chain seq x y z
N PHE A 1 -7.37 -14.42 1.25
CA PHE A 1 -6.87 -14.52 -0.13
C PHE A 1 -5.36 -14.76 -0.10
N PRO A 2 -4.83 -15.85 -0.66
CA PRO A 2 -3.39 -16.09 -0.75
C PRO A 2 -2.78 -15.31 -1.93
N LEU A 3 -2.91 -13.99 -1.93
CA LEU A 3 -2.47 -13.08 -2.98
C LEU A 3 -1.69 -11.92 -2.40
N GLY A 4 -0.66 -11.48 -3.10
CA GLY A 4 -0.04 -10.19 -2.84
C GLY A 4 -0.92 -9.06 -3.37
N VAL A 5 -0.78 -7.87 -2.81
CA VAL A 5 -1.50 -6.67 -3.27
C VAL A 5 -0.59 -5.85 -4.18
N SER A 6 -1.10 -5.45 -5.34
CA SER A 6 -0.38 -4.63 -6.32
C SER A 6 -1.37 -3.76 -7.12
N ASP A 7 -0.90 -3.14 -8.19
CA ASP A 7 -1.72 -2.37 -9.13
C ASP A 7 -2.60 -3.24 -10.03
N SER A 8 -2.23 -4.53 -10.22
CA SER A 8 -2.89 -5.45 -11.16
C SER A 8 -2.57 -6.89 -10.84
N TYR A 9 -3.27 -7.81 -11.50
CA TYR A 9 -2.92 -9.23 -11.48
C TYR A 9 -1.61 -9.48 -12.24
N LYS A 10 -0.65 -10.07 -11.55
CA LYS A 10 0.63 -10.52 -12.11
C LYS A 10 1.28 -11.54 -11.19
N ILE A 11 2.27 -12.25 -11.68
CA ILE A 11 3.12 -13.14 -10.89
C ILE A 11 4.43 -12.40 -10.63
N LEU A 12 4.76 -12.20 -9.37
CA LEU A 12 6.01 -11.59 -8.92
C LEU A 12 6.95 -12.65 -8.38
N SER A 13 8.23 -12.50 -8.66
CA SER A 13 9.29 -13.34 -8.12
C SER A 13 9.95 -12.66 -6.95
N PHE A 14 10.23 -13.42 -5.89
CA PHE A 14 10.91 -12.96 -4.69
C PHE A 14 12.19 -13.73 -4.46
N SER A 15 13.23 -13.05 -4.05
CA SER A 15 14.42 -13.70 -3.49
C SER A 15 14.25 -13.81 -1.96
N SER A 16 14.37 -15.01 -1.42
CA SER A 16 14.55 -15.20 0.02
C SER A 16 15.99 -14.80 0.37
N GLY A 17 16.19 -13.55 0.78
CA GLY A 17 17.44 -13.12 1.41
C GLY A 17 17.58 -13.74 2.81
N ASN A 18 18.80 -13.90 3.28
CA ASN A 18 19.12 -14.29 4.67
C ASN A 18 18.79 -13.11 5.61
N GLY A 19 17.52 -12.86 5.88
CA GLY A 19 17.07 -11.76 6.72
C GLY A 19 15.61 -11.43 6.51
N GLU A 20 15.04 -10.66 7.38
CA GLU A 20 13.60 -10.42 7.55
C GLU A 20 12.88 -9.67 6.40
N ALA A 21 13.55 -9.31 5.31
CA ALA A 21 12.96 -8.60 4.18
C ALA A 21 12.94 -9.47 2.92
N CYS A 22 11.75 -9.91 2.51
CA CYS A 22 11.53 -10.46 1.18
C CYS A 22 11.42 -9.31 0.18
N THR A 23 12.36 -9.19 -0.76
CA THR A 23 12.32 -8.19 -1.82
C THR A 23 11.88 -8.79 -3.15
N ILE A 24 11.15 -8.03 -3.93
CA ILE A 24 10.80 -8.39 -5.31
C ILE A 24 12.09 -8.40 -6.12
N SER A 25 12.41 -9.53 -6.77
CA SER A 25 13.54 -9.65 -7.66
C SER A 25 13.22 -10.57 -8.85
N ASP A 26 13.77 -10.25 -10.02
CA ASP A 26 13.53 -11.02 -11.25
C ASP A 26 14.10 -12.45 -11.19
N ASP A 27 15.08 -12.70 -10.33
CA ASP A 27 15.76 -13.99 -10.14
C ASP A 27 15.27 -14.76 -8.89
N GLY A 28 14.13 -14.37 -8.32
CA GLY A 28 13.60 -14.98 -7.09
C GLY A 28 13.11 -16.41 -7.29
N ASN A 29 13.39 -17.28 -6.31
CA ASN A 29 12.95 -18.68 -6.29
C ASN A 29 11.51 -18.88 -5.83
N MET A 30 10.88 -17.84 -5.28
CA MET A 30 9.50 -17.87 -4.81
C MET A 30 8.63 -17.00 -5.71
N HIS A 31 7.46 -17.51 -6.07
CA HIS A 31 6.49 -16.78 -6.89
C HIS A 31 5.22 -16.54 -6.10
N ILE A 32 4.69 -15.33 -6.19
CA ILE A 32 3.40 -14.98 -5.64
C ILE A 32 2.53 -14.31 -6.71
N ALA A 33 1.29 -14.74 -6.80
CA ALA A 33 0.30 -14.03 -7.60
C ALA A 33 -0.13 -12.77 -6.86
N THR A 34 -0.30 -11.68 -7.58
CA THR A 34 -0.83 -10.41 -7.06
C THR A 34 -2.14 -10.06 -7.70
N ALA A 35 -2.92 -9.22 -7.04
CA ALA A 35 -4.11 -8.61 -7.63
C ALA A 35 -4.29 -7.20 -7.05
N SER A 36 -5.10 -6.39 -7.72
CA SER A 36 -5.47 -5.09 -7.20
C SER A 36 -6.59 -5.20 -6.18
N LEU A 37 -6.65 -4.29 -5.22
CA LEU A 37 -7.77 -4.21 -4.28
C LEU A 37 -9.08 -3.90 -5.00
N ASP A 38 -9.02 -3.14 -6.09
CA ASP A 38 -10.18 -2.84 -6.92
C ASP A 38 -10.82 -4.10 -7.53
N GLU A 39 -9.99 -5.11 -7.90
CA GLU A 39 -10.48 -6.38 -8.45
C GLU A 39 -11.04 -7.30 -7.37
N ILE A 40 -10.32 -7.41 -6.23
CA ILE A 40 -10.69 -8.36 -5.17
C ILE A 40 -11.90 -7.87 -4.38
N LEU A 41 -12.00 -6.56 -4.13
CA LEU A 41 -12.96 -5.97 -3.20
C LEU A 41 -14.11 -5.24 -3.89
N ILE A 42 -14.32 -5.44 -5.19
CA ILE A 42 -15.32 -4.69 -5.99
C ILE A 42 -16.74 -4.72 -5.40
N ASN A 43 -17.10 -5.82 -4.75
CA ASN A 43 -18.43 -6.03 -4.16
C ASN A 43 -18.44 -5.89 -2.63
N HIS A 44 -17.37 -5.36 -2.03
CA HIS A 44 -17.25 -5.21 -0.59
C HIS A 44 -17.37 -3.74 -0.18
N ASP A 45 -17.87 -3.51 1.01
CA ASP A 45 -17.84 -2.21 1.67
C ASP A 45 -16.61 -2.15 2.58
N VAL A 46 -15.67 -1.28 2.23
CA VAL A 46 -14.38 -1.14 2.88
C VAL A 46 -14.38 0.12 3.74
N ASN A 47 -14.14 0.00 5.03
CA ASN A 47 -14.16 1.10 5.99
C ASN A 47 -12.76 1.54 6.41
N PHE A 48 -11.79 0.63 6.35
CA PHE A 48 -10.43 0.86 6.80
C PHE A 48 -9.44 0.05 5.96
N ILE A 49 -8.34 0.69 5.54
CA ILE A 49 -7.23 0.03 4.86
C ILE A 49 -5.93 0.38 5.58
N LYS A 50 -5.23 -0.63 6.08
CA LYS A 50 -3.86 -0.50 6.57
C LYS A 50 -2.91 -1.15 5.56
N MET A 51 -1.81 -0.47 5.24
CA MET A 51 -0.74 -1.00 4.41
C MET A 51 0.61 -0.80 5.10
N ASP A 52 1.34 -1.89 5.21
CA ASP A 52 2.71 -1.98 5.69
C ASP A 52 3.35 -3.17 4.95
N ILE A 53 3.71 -2.94 3.69
CA ILE A 53 3.97 -3.97 2.67
C ILE A 53 5.32 -3.81 1.99
N GLU A 54 6.31 -3.35 2.77
CA GLU A 54 7.73 -3.36 2.41
C GLU A 54 8.06 -2.62 1.10
N GLY A 55 7.41 -1.47 0.87
CA GLY A 55 7.68 -0.59 -0.27
C GLY A 55 6.81 -0.84 -1.51
N ALA A 56 5.77 -1.66 -1.41
CA ALA A 56 4.78 -1.85 -2.46
C ALA A 56 3.51 -0.98 -2.28
N GLU A 57 3.52 -0.07 -1.30
CA GLU A 57 2.35 0.75 -0.93
C GLU A 57 1.84 1.60 -2.08
N ALA A 58 2.72 2.26 -2.82
CA ALA A 58 2.31 3.10 -3.96
C ALA A 58 1.59 2.30 -5.05
N LEU A 59 2.10 1.12 -5.41
CA LEU A 59 1.45 0.24 -6.38
C LEU A 59 0.10 -0.28 -5.87
N ALA A 60 0.04 -0.68 -4.60
CA ALA A 60 -1.20 -1.13 -3.98
C ALA A 60 -2.26 -0.03 -3.94
N LEU A 61 -1.87 1.22 -3.68
CA LEU A 61 -2.77 2.38 -3.71
C LEU A 61 -3.28 2.69 -5.13
N ILE A 62 -2.43 2.53 -6.16
CA ILE A 62 -2.86 2.64 -7.56
C ILE A 62 -3.95 1.60 -7.84
N GLY A 63 -3.77 0.36 -7.39
CA GLY A 63 -4.73 -0.73 -7.52
C GLY A 63 -5.96 -0.64 -6.60
N ALA A 64 -6.03 0.37 -5.73
CA ALA A 64 -7.14 0.61 -4.81
C ALA A 64 -7.98 1.85 -5.16
N LYS A 65 -7.69 2.51 -6.27
CA LYS A 65 -8.26 3.82 -6.63
C LYS A 65 -9.80 3.82 -6.65
N LYS A 66 -10.41 2.78 -7.21
CA LYS A 66 -11.89 2.70 -7.31
C LYS A 66 -12.52 2.43 -5.94
N ILE A 67 -11.94 1.53 -5.16
CA ILE A 67 -12.38 1.21 -3.80
C ILE A 67 -12.27 2.44 -2.90
N ILE A 68 -11.16 3.16 -2.95
CA ILE A 68 -10.98 4.40 -2.19
C ILE A 68 -12.04 5.43 -2.56
N LYS A 69 -12.29 5.62 -3.84
CA LYS A 69 -13.31 6.58 -4.32
C LYS A 69 -14.73 6.15 -3.95
N LYS A 70 -15.05 4.86 -4.06
CA LYS A 70 -16.39 4.31 -3.79
C LYS A 70 -16.71 4.29 -2.30
N CYS A 71 -15.82 3.71 -1.49
CA CYS A 71 -16.08 3.40 -0.09
C CYS A 71 -15.60 4.49 0.87
N ARG A 72 -14.67 5.35 0.44
CA ARG A 72 -14.08 6.42 1.26
C ARG A 72 -13.54 5.88 2.60
N PRO A 73 -12.70 4.83 2.61
CA PRO A 73 -12.20 4.24 3.84
C PRO A 73 -11.22 5.19 4.56
N ILE A 74 -11.04 4.99 5.84
CA ILE A 74 -9.86 5.51 6.55
C ILE A 74 -8.63 4.74 6.06
N LEU A 75 -7.56 5.46 5.73
CA LEU A 75 -6.31 4.86 5.28
C LEU A 75 -5.22 5.06 6.34
N ALA A 76 -4.42 4.01 6.58
CA ALA A 76 -3.22 4.04 7.41
C ALA A 76 -2.08 3.41 6.60
N ILE A 77 -1.26 4.24 5.98
CA ILE A 77 -0.25 3.82 5.00
C ILE A 77 1.14 4.08 5.54
N SER A 78 1.96 3.04 5.67
CA SER A 78 3.38 3.17 6.00
C SER A 78 4.11 3.86 4.85
N TYR A 79 5.03 4.80 5.18
CA TYR A 79 5.75 5.59 4.17
C TYR A 79 7.25 5.70 4.46
N TYR A 80 7.80 4.69 5.13
CA TYR A 80 9.21 4.69 5.55
C TYR A 80 10.09 3.66 4.84
N HIS A 81 9.51 2.83 3.96
CA HIS A 81 10.25 1.74 3.30
C HIS A 81 11.16 2.24 2.17
N LYS A 82 10.76 3.30 1.47
CA LYS A 82 11.57 3.94 0.42
C LYS A 82 11.77 5.42 0.75
N PRO A 83 12.95 5.99 0.44
CA PRO A 83 13.21 7.42 0.68
C PRO A 83 12.17 8.35 0.04
N ASP A 84 11.69 7.99 -1.14
CA ASP A 84 10.75 8.81 -1.91
C ASP A 84 9.30 8.70 -1.45
N ASP A 85 8.95 7.68 -0.65
CA ASP A 85 7.59 7.46 -0.13
C ASP A 85 7.09 8.65 0.69
N ILE A 86 7.99 9.42 1.30
CA ILE A 86 7.65 10.59 2.13
C ILE A 86 6.89 11.68 1.35
N TRP A 87 7.09 11.77 0.04
CA TRP A 87 6.36 12.70 -0.82
C TRP A 87 5.50 12.00 -1.88
N GLU A 88 5.91 10.84 -2.39
CA GLU A 88 5.15 10.11 -3.43
C GLU A 88 3.81 9.62 -2.91
N ILE A 89 3.77 9.02 -1.72
CA ILE A 89 2.52 8.50 -1.14
C ILE A 89 1.53 9.63 -0.81
N PRO A 90 1.91 10.73 -0.13
CA PRO A 90 1.00 11.85 0.09
C PRO A 90 0.47 12.46 -1.20
N LEU A 91 1.33 12.68 -2.21
CA LEU A 91 0.90 13.25 -3.50
C LEU A 91 -0.03 12.31 -4.28
N LEU A 92 0.21 11.01 -4.20
CA LEU A 92 -0.67 10.01 -4.82
C LEU A 92 -2.05 10.01 -4.16
N LEU A 93 -2.09 10.03 -2.83
CA LEU A 93 -3.33 10.06 -2.07
C LEU A 93 -4.10 11.38 -2.23
N GLU A 94 -3.41 12.51 -2.31
CA GLU A 94 -4.05 13.81 -2.60
C GLU A 94 -4.83 13.77 -3.93
N LYS A 95 -4.28 13.10 -4.95
CA LYS A 95 -4.95 12.93 -6.24
C LYS A 95 -6.10 11.92 -6.22
N GLN A 96 -6.07 10.95 -5.31
CA GLN A 96 -7.07 9.88 -5.24
C GLN A 96 -8.19 10.16 -4.24
N CYS A 97 -7.89 10.92 -3.20
CA CYS A 97 -8.75 11.12 -2.04
C CYS A 97 -9.35 12.54 -2.02
N GLU A 98 -10.51 12.71 -2.62
CA GLU A 98 -11.26 13.97 -2.53
C GLU A 98 -11.86 14.15 -1.12
N ASN A 99 -11.69 15.33 -0.53
CA ASN A 99 -12.21 15.66 0.81
C ASN A 99 -11.70 14.70 1.91
N TYR A 100 -10.41 14.52 1.96
CA TYR A 100 -9.72 13.83 3.05
C TYR A 100 -8.84 14.80 3.82
N LYS A 101 -8.65 14.51 5.10
CA LYS A 101 -7.64 15.16 5.95
C LYS A 101 -6.48 14.21 6.13
N PHE A 102 -5.28 14.73 6.01
CA PHE A 102 -4.04 13.96 6.08
C PHE A 102 -3.29 14.25 7.37
N TYR A 103 -2.82 13.20 8.04
CA TYR A 103 -2.04 13.29 9.27
C TYR A 103 -0.82 12.40 9.18
N LEU A 104 0.36 12.99 9.36
CA LEU A 104 1.61 12.26 9.46
C LEU A 104 1.89 11.95 10.92
N ARG A 105 2.20 10.70 11.22
CA ARG A 105 2.56 10.26 12.57
C ARG A 105 3.77 9.35 12.52
N GLN A 106 4.66 9.55 13.47
CA GLN A 106 5.82 8.70 13.70
C GLN A 106 5.59 7.98 15.03
N HIS A 107 5.58 6.65 15.00
CA HIS A 107 5.29 5.81 16.16
C HIS A 107 6.54 5.32 16.87
N LEU A 108 7.68 5.22 16.16
CA LEU A 108 8.98 4.85 16.72
C LEU A 108 10.06 5.89 16.40
N TYR A 109 11.20 5.79 17.07
CA TYR A 109 12.39 6.62 16.79
C TYR A 109 12.97 6.31 15.40
N ASN A 110 13.73 7.26 14.85
CA ASN A 110 14.46 7.11 13.59
C ASN A 110 13.59 6.86 12.34
N SER A 111 12.43 7.46 12.28
CA SER A 111 11.49 7.37 11.13
C SER A 111 10.85 5.99 10.92
N PHE A 112 11.23 4.98 11.68
CA PHE A 112 10.54 3.68 11.63
C PHE A 112 9.10 3.82 12.12
N GLU A 113 8.20 3.04 11.51
CA GLU A 113 6.76 3.08 11.76
C GLU A 113 6.14 4.48 11.55
N SER A 114 6.63 5.20 10.55
CA SER A 114 5.98 6.41 10.10
C SER A 114 4.76 6.07 9.26
N VAL A 115 3.60 6.60 9.65
CA VAL A 115 2.30 6.29 9.04
C VAL A 115 1.60 7.58 8.60
N LEU A 116 1.12 7.57 7.38
CA LEU A 116 0.20 8.57 6.84
C LEU A 116 -1.23 8.09 7.06
N TYR A 117 -1.99 8.83 7.85
CA TYR A 117 -3.42 8.63 8.00
C TYR A 117 -4.17 9.57 7.07
N ALA A 118 -5.06 9.00 6.26
CA ALA A 118 -6.00 9.77 5.46
C ALA A 118 -7.42 9.46 5.94
N ILE A 119 -8.12 10.50 6.40
CA ILE A 119 -9.43 10.39 7.05
C ILE A 119 -10.45 11.17 6.23
N PRO A 120 -11.55 10.53 5.77
CA PRO A 120 -12.63 11.23 5.09
C PRO A 120 -13.21 12.35 5.95
N SER A 121 -13.39 13.50 5.37
CA SER A 121 -14.04 14.64 6.02
C SER A 121 -15.48 14.80 5.59
#